data_642309305f967e34d76c237f97e6d9ec
#
_entry.id   642309305f967e34d76c237f97e6d9ec
#
_cell.length_a   1.000
_cell.length_b   1.000
_cell.length_c   1.000
_cell.angle_alpha   90.00
_cell.angle_beta   90.00
_cell.angle_gamma   90.00
#
_symmetry.space_group_name_H-M   'P 1'
#
loop_
_entity.id
_entity.type
_entity.pdbx_description
1 polymer ?
#
loop_
_entity_poly.entity_id
_entity_poly.type
_entity_poly.pdbx_seq_one_letter_code
_entity_poly.pdbx_strand_id
1 'polypeptide(L)'
;MTAAVLPFPIARRRAFIQKQADHATCLRPDVAGRYLEYQLQVQRDAMRRRGVAEDLIARELKCMEAAIRLELLRVSLSAGAT
;
A
#
# COMPACT_ATOMS: atom_id res chain seq x y z
N MET A 1 -11.91 -19.57 -20.72
CA MET A 1 -11.52 -18.18 -20.49
C MET A 1 -10.55 -18.11 -19.31
N THR A 2 -9.38 -17.66 -19.58
CA THR A 2 -8.39 -17.51 -18.53
C THR A 2 -8.69 -16.25 -17.73
N ALA A 3 -9.04 -16.42 -16.49
CA ALA A 3 -9.18 -15.27 -15.60
C ALA A 3 -7.79 -14.67 -15.36
N ALA A 4 -7.66 -13.39 -15.57
CA ALA A 4 -6.43 -12.71 -15.22
C ALA A 4 -6.24 -12.83 -13.71
N VAL A 5 -5.01 -13.13 -13.28
CA VAL A 5 -4.70 -13.18 -11.87
C VAL A 5 -4.74 -11.76 -11.34
N LEU A 6 -5.72 -11.46 -10.52
CA LEU A 6 -5.80 -10.15 -9.89
C LEU A 6 -4.74 -10.05 -8.79
N PRO A 7 -3.95 -8.98 -8.78
CA PRO A 7 -2.86 -8.85 -7.81
C PRO A 7 -3.37 -8.77 -6.37
N PHE A 8 -4.58 -8.20 -6.18
CA PHE A 8 -5.07 -7.98 -4.83
C PHE A 8 -6.58 -7.72 -4.86
N PRO A 9 -7.41 -8.47 -4.10
CA PRO A 9 -8.84 -8.17 -4.00
C PRO A 9 -9.06 -6.77 -3.44
N ILE A 10 -10.08 -6.08 -3.94
CA ILE A 10 -10.37 -4.69 -3.57
C ILE A 10 -10.52 -4.51 -2.06
N ALA A 11 -11.26 -5.41 -1.41
CA ALA A 11 -11.47 -5.33 0.04
C ALA A 11 -10.16 -5.46 0.82
N ARG A 12 -9.28 -6.38 0.39
CA ARG A 12 -7.97 -6.55 1.00
C ARG A 12 -7.08 -5.35 0.75
N ARG A 13 -7.15 -4.77 -0.44
CA ARG A 13 -6.38 -3.59 -0.78
C ARG A 13 -6.73 -2.43 0.14
N ARG A 14 -8.01 -2.18 0.36
CA ARG A 14 -8.47 -1.12 1.26
C ARG A 14 -7.99 -1.37 2.68
N ALA A 15 -8.14 -2.59 3.16
CA ALA A 15 -7.71 -2.95 4.50
C ALA A 15 -6.20 -2.77 4.65
N PHE A 16 -5.43 -3.17 3.65
CA PHE A 16 -3.99 -2.99 3.65
C PHE A 16 -3.61 -1.51 3.69
N ILE A 17 -4.19 -0.70 2.82
CA ILE A 17 -3.92 0.74 2.75
C ILE A 17 -4.23 1.41 4.08
N GLN A 18 -5.39 1.12 4.65
CA GLN A 18 -5.81 1.71 5.92
C GLN A 18 -4.88 1.30 7.05
N LYS A 19 -4.54 0.03 7.13
CA LYS A 19 -3.63 -0.49 8.14
C LYS A 19 -2.26 0.16 8.06
N GLN A 20 -1.71 0.29 6.84
CA GLN A 20 -0.39 0.88 6.67
C GLN A 20 -0.41 2.37 7.00
N ALA A 21 -1.45 3.08 6.60
CA ALA A 21 -1.59 4.50 6.93
C ALA A 21 -1.71 4.70 8.45
N ASP A 22 -2.56 3.92 9.10
CA ASP A 22 -2.73 4.01 10.54
C ASP A 22 -1.43 3.72 11.29
N HIS A 23 -0.71 2.70 10.86
CA HIS A 23 0.54 2.33 11.49
C HIS A 23 1.61 3.41 11.28
N ALA A 24 1.69 3.94 10.06
CA ALA A 24 2.69 4.95 9.72
C ALA A 24 2.49 6.26 10.49
N THR A 25 1.26 6.60 10.86
CA THR A 25 1.00 7.81 11.64
C THR A 25 1.60 7.75 13.04
N CYS A 26 1.90 6.54 13.53
CA CYS A 26 2.50 6.35 14.85
C CYS A 26 4.03 6.39 14.80
N LEU A 27 4.61 6.53 13.61
CA LEU A 27 6.05 6.48 13.40
C LEU A 27 6.59 7.87 13.05
N ARG A 28 7.88 8.07 13.31
CA ARG A 28 8.58 9.27 12.84
C ARG A 28 8.62 9.25 11.31
N PRO A 29 8.61 10.41 10.65
CA PRO A 29 8.54 10.47 9.17
C PRO A 29 9.61 9.65 8.46
N ASP A 30 10.86 9.68 8.93
CA ASP A 30 11.95 8.92 8.32
C ASP A 30 11.75 7.40 8.49
N VAL A 31 11.28 6.99 9.66
CA VAL A 31 10.99 5.59 9.96
C VAL A 31 9.76 5.14 9.18
N ALA A 32 8.75 6.01 9.09
CA ALA A 32 7.53 5.71 8.34
C ALA A 32 7.82 5.42 6.87
N GLY A 33 8.71 6.21 6.26
CA GLY A 33 9.11 5.99 4.86
C GLY A 33 9.72 4.62 4.65
N ARG A 34 10.66 4.24 5.51
CA ARG A 34 11.30 2.93 5.43
C ARG A 34 10.32 1.78 5.70
N TYR A 35 9.43 1.99 6.65
CA TYR A 35 8.39 1.01 6.95
C TYR A 35 7.50 0.76 5.74
N LEU A 36 7.05 1.83 5.07
CA LEU A 36 6.22 1.71 3.88
C LEU A 36 6.95 0.99 2.75
N GLU A 37 8.22 1.33 2.51
CA GLU A 37 9.03 0.66 1.51
C GLU A 37 9.12 -0.83 1.79
N TYR A 38 9.32 -1.21 3.04
CA TYR A 38 9.39 -2.61 3.43
C TYR A 38 8.06 -3.31 3.17
N GLN A 39 6.95 -2.69 3.55
CA GLN A 39 5.63 -3.28 3.35
C GLN A 39 5.29 -3.45 1.86
N LEU A 40 5.69 -2.48 1.03
CA LEU A 40 5.49 -2.60 -0.41
C LEU A 40 6.35 -3.72 -1.00
N GLN A 41 7.56 -3.90 -0.47
CA GLN A 41 8.43 -5.01 -0.90
C GLN A 41 7.80 -6.36 -0.53
N VAL A 42 7.20 -6.47 0.65
CA VAL A 42 6.50 -7.68 1.07
C VAL A 42 5.36 -7.98 0.09
N GLN A 43 4.60 -6.95 -0.32
CA GLN A 43 3.51 -7.13 -1.28
C GLN A 43 4.03 -7.53 -2.66
N ARG A 44 5.14 -6.95 -3.09
CA ARG A 44 5.78 -7.32 -4.35
C ARG A 44 6.13 -8.80 -4.37
N ASP A 45 6.79 -9.26 -3.33
CA ASP A 45 7.21 -10.67 -3.22
C ASP A 45 6.01 -11.60 -3.20
N ALA A 46 4.96 -11.22 -2.48
CA ALA A 46 3.73 -12.01 -2.42
C ALA A 46 3.06 -12.13 -3.80
N MET A 47 2.99 -11.03 -4.54
CA MET A 47 2.43 -11.04 -5.89
C MET A 47 3.27 -11.87 -6.85
N ARG A 48 4.59 -11.80 -6.74
CA ARG A 48 5.49 -12.64 -7.55
C ARG A 48 5.25 -14.12 -7.28
N ARG A 49 5.11 -14.49 -6.02
CA ARG A 49 4.84 -15.89 -5.66
C ARG A 49 3.51 -16.37 -6.19
N ARG A 50 2.56 -15.45 -6.38
CA ARG A 50 1.24 -15.78 -6.94
C ARG A 50 1.23 -15.78 -8.47
N GLY A 51 2.37 -15.47 -9.10
CA GLY A 51 2.50 -15.50 -10.55
C GLY A 51 1.96 -14.26 -11.25
N VAL A 52 1.85 -13.14 -10.54
CA VAL A 52 1.40 -11.87 -11.16
C VAL A 52 2.51 -11.33 -12.04
N ALA A 53 2.16 -10.80 -13.22
CA ALA A 53 3.12 -10.25 -14.16
C ALA A 53 3.82 -9.02 -13.57
N GLU A 54 5.11 -8.83 -13.88
CA GLU A 54 5.94 -7.79 -13.29
C GLU A 54 5.43 -6.37 -13.59
N ASP A 55 4.93 -6.12 -14.79
CA ASP A 55 4.38 -4.81 -15.14
C ASP A 55 3.12 -4.50 -14.32
N LEU A 56 2.31 -5.50 -14.07
CA LEU A 56 1.12 -5.36 -13.26
C LEU A 56 1.48 -5.14 -11.79
N ILE A 57 2.50 -5.85 -11.29
CA ILE A 57 3.02 -5.66 -9.94
C ILE A 57 3.49 -4.22 -9.77
N ALA A 58 4.29 -3.71 -10.69
CA ALA A 58 4.81 -2.35 -10.62
C ALA A 58 3.69 -1.32 -10.58
N ARG A 59 2.67 -1.51 -11.42
CA ARG A 59 1.50 -0.63 -11.47
C ARG A 59 0.73 -0.65 -10.15
N GLU A 60 0.48 -1.83 -9.61
CA GLU A 60 -0.27 -1.98 -8.37
C GLU A 60 0.48 -1.39 -7.18
N LEU A 61 1.79 -1.58 -7.12
CA LEU A 61 2.59 -1.01 -6.04
C LEU A 61 2.57 0.51 -6.07
N LYS A 62 2.65 1.11 -7.27
CA LYS A 62 2.54 2.55 -7.41
C LYS A 62 1.18 3.07 -6.93
N CYS A 63 0.11 2.37 -7.30
CA CYS A 63 -1.24 2.74 -6.87
C CYS A 63 -1.39 2.63 -5.37
N MET A 64 -0.88 1.57 -4.77
CA MET A 64 -0.95 1.37 -3.31
C MET A 64 -0.15 2.44 -2.58
N GLU A 65 1.05 2.74 -3.05
CA GLU A 65 1.89 3.77 -2.43
C GLU A 65 1.19 5.13 -2.48
N ALA A 66 0.66 5.51 -3.64
CA ALA A 66 -0.04 6.78 -3.80
C ALA A 66 -1.26 6.85 -2.88
N ALA A 67 -2.01 5.76 -2.78
CA ALA A 67 -3.20 5.70 -1.92
C ALA A 67 -2.84 5.81 -0.44
N ILE A 68 -1.75 5.17 -0.02
CA ILE A 68 -1.28 5.25 1.37
C ILE A 68 -0.84 6.67 1.70
N ARG A 69 -0.09 7.31 0.81
CA ARG A 69 0.38 8.68 1.01
C ARG A 69 -0.79 9.67 1.08
N LEU A 70 -1.81 9.46 0.24
CA LEU A 70 -3.01 10.29 0.25
C LEU A 70 -3.77 10.12 1.57
N GLU A 71 -3.90 8.89 2.05
CA GLU A 71 -4.56 8.60 3.31
C GLU A 71 -3.80 9.22 4.49
N LEU A 72 -2.47 9.15 4.48
CA LEU A 72 -1.64 9.79 5.49
C LEU A 72 -1.85 11.30 5.51
N LEU A 73 -1.94 11.91 4.34
CA LEU A 73 -2.19 13.34 4.23
C LEU A 73 -3.56 13.70 4.79
N ARG A 74 -4.58 12.91 4.45
CA ARG A 74 -5.94 13.11 4.95
C ARG A 74 -5.99 13.05 6.48
N VAL A 75 -5.33 12.06 7.06
CA VAL A 75 -5.27 11.89 8.52
C VAL A 75 -4.54 13.07 9.16
N SER A 76 -3.43 13.50 8.57
CA SER A 76 -2.66 14.63 9.09
C SER A 76 -3.45 15.92 9.06
N LEU A 77 -4.17 16.18 7.97
CA LEU A 77 -5.01 17.37 7.86
C LEU A 77 -6.17 17.33 8.86
N SER A 78 -6.77 16.17 9.04
CA SER A 78 -7.86 15.98 9.99
C SER A 78 -7.38 16.23 11.41
N ALA A 79 -6.21 15.72 11.76
CA ALA A 79 -5.61 15.93 13.09
C ALA A 79 -5.26 17.40 13.31
N GLY A 80 -4.81 18.09 12.28
CA GLY A 80 -4.45 19.50 12.36
C GLY A 80 -5.65 20.45 12.39
N ALA A 81 -6.84 19.94 12.10
CA ALA A 81 -8.05 20.76 12.02
C ALA A 81 -8.76 20.95 13.38
N THR A 82 -8.22 20.40 14.43
CA THR A 82 -8.80 20.52 15.78
C THR A 82 -8.46 21.83 16.44
#